data_6273364d39278886d0543e8e597e6677
#
_entry.id   6273364d39278886d0543e8e597e6677
#
_cell.length_a   1.000
_cell.length_b   1.000
_cell.length_c   1.000
_cell.angle_alpha   90.00
_cell.angle_beta   90.00
_cell.angle_gamma   90.00
#
_symmetry.space_group_name_H-M   'P 1'
#
loop_
_entity.id
_entity.type
_entity.pdbx_description
1 polymer ?
#
loop_
_entity_poly.entity_id
_entity_poly.type
_entity_poly.pdbx_seq_one_letter_code
_entity_poly.pdbx_strand_id
1 'polypeptide(L)'
;MTTAHTPAANPTTADHDDEAGSGTVLYLGLRRSPLEWRAELDAAAARGLSVHVASDADVSHTGLPGHRLGSFDRGAPLPEQAAQASPGWAPAAVACWGDKYVGLTALLAERFGVRGIGTTAADVVTDKAAQRRAMEPYGLNPPWRAGRTADDLRTIAAELGAAGKPLVFKPAHCSGGRGMALITEDTGLDEVFALTSANYSKTSDFLVEEYVDGSEHSVSGVVSEGTVRILGVTDKSVDGPLSPSWATAVPSALTETEVKDLKRAAEQAVIAVGLGTGGFHVDLRLGSGGPVVLEVGGRLGGDLINSHLIPCAHQDAVRPYEALLALLVDGELPDETPDPARGAAMVLLPTSGRPAAEVAEAALTHPRVVLAEDWPGTDTVVALVVTDDPAGLPAAVADVRESAR
;
A
#
# COMPACT_ATOMS: atom_id res chain seq x y z
N MET A 1 -70.97 -13.39 -24.43
CA MET A 1 -69.98 -14.26 -23.71
C MET A 1 -68.65 -13.54 -23.64
N THR A 2 -68.45 -12.86 -22.58
CA THR A 2 -67.29 -12.01 -22.34
C THR A 2 -66.34 -12.79 -21.46
N THR A 3 -65.19 -13.18 -21.99
CA THR A 3 -64.15 -13.85 -21.23
C THR A 3 -63.27 -12.81 -20.53
N ALA A 4 -63.27 -12.81 -19.21
CA ALA A 4 -62.45 -11.99 -18.37
C ALA A 4 -61.00 -12.47 -18.41
N HIS A 5 -60.08 -11.56 -18.69
CA HIS A 5 -58.63 -11.76 -18.60
C HIS A 5 -58.18 -11.46 -17.16
N THR A 6 -57.68 -12.46 -16.47
CA THR A 6 -57.03 -12.33 -15.16
C THR A 6 -55.60 -11.87 -15.40
N PRO A 7 -55.10 -10.81 -14.74
CA PRO A 7 -53.71 -10.43 -14.85
C PRO A 7 -52.81 -11.41 -14.07
N ALA A 8 -51.75 -11.86 -14.71
CA ALA A 8 -50.70 -12.68 -14.11
C ALA A 8 -50.04 -11.95 -12.96
N ALA A 9 -49.87 -12.63 -11.83
CA ALA A 9 -49.18 -12.15 -10.66
C ALA A 9 -47.68 -11.89 -11.01
N ASN A 10 -47.19 -10.71 -10.64
CA ASN A 10 -45.77 -10.40 -10.60
C ASN A 10 -45.06 -11.42 -9.69
N PRO A 11 -43.91 -11.97 -10.09
CA PRO A 11 -43.10 -12.73 -9.16
C PRO A 11 -42.59 -11.80 -8.09
N THR A 12 -42.93 -12.07 -6.87
CA THR A 12 -42.41 -11.50 -5.64
C THR A 12 -40.88 -11.48 -5.69
N THR A 13 -40.32 -10.31 -5.41
CA THR A 13 -38.92 -10.14 -5.00
C THR A 13 -38.73 -10.92 -3.70
N ALA A 14 -38.33 -12.19 -3.82
CA ALA A 14 -38.02 -13.05 -2.69
C ALA A 14 -36.51 -13.14 -2.56
N ASP A 15 -36.06 -12.75 -1.37
CA ASP A 15 -34.95 -13.33 -0.62
C ASP A 15 -33.60 -13.53 -1.37
N HIS A 16 -32.86 -12.45 -1.57
CA HIS A 16 -31.42 -12.48 -1.79
C HIS A 16 -30.61 -11.98 -0.59
N ASP A 17 -31.25 -11.70 0.55
CA ASP A 17 -30.56 -11.07 1.71
C ASP A 17 -29.96 -12.08 2.69
N ASP A 18 -30.31 -13.36 2.67
CA ASP A 18 -29.88 -14.36 3.66
C ASP A 18 -28.61 -15.14 3.26
N GLU A 19 -28.13 -15.09 2.01
CA GLU A 19 -26.89 -15.74 1.59
C GLU A 19 -25.65 -14.81 1.62
N ALA A 20 -25.83 -13.53 1.91
CA ALA A 20 -24.77 -12.52 1.80
C ALA A 20 -23.68 -12.60 2.88
N GLY A 21 -23.88 -13.31 4.00
CA GLY A 21 -22.97 -13.27 5.15
C GLY A 21 -21.72 -14.16 5.03
N SER A 22 -21.85 -15.42 4.68
CA SER A 22 -20.78 -16.42 4.85
C SER A 22 -19.74 -16.46 3.73
N GLY A 23 -19.95 -15.76 2.61
CA GLY A 23 -19.03 -15.75 1.46
C GLY A 23 -18.77 -14.34 0.91
N THR A 24 -19.07 -13.28 1.67
CA THR A 24 -18.90 -11.89 1.21
C THR A 24 -17.85 -11.17 2.05
N VAL A 25 -16.89 -10.53 1.40
CA VAL A 25 -15.87 -9.69 2.03
C VAL A 25 -16.22 -8.21 1.85
N LEU A 26 -15.93 -7.40 2.87
CA LEU A 26 -16.06 -5.95 2.84
C LEU A 26 -14.71 -5.33 2.49
N TYR A 27 -14.63 -4.65 1.34
CA TYR A 27 -13.47 -3.84 0.97
C TYR A 27 -13.72 -2.37 1.30
N LEU A 28 -12.77 -1.75 1.98
CA LEU A 28 -12.79 -0.31 2.23
C LEU A 28 -11.96 0.41 1.16
N GLY A 29 -12.68 0.94 0.18
CA GLY A 29 -12.13 1.51 -1.03
C GLY A 29 -11.44 0.49 -1.94
N LEU A 30 -11.00 0.98 -3.08
CA LEU A 30 -10.17 0.26 -4.04
C LEU A 30 -9.00 1.16 -4.45
N ARG A 31 -7.96 0.59 -5.02
CA ARG A 31 -6.87 1.37 -5.61
C ARG A 31 -7.35 2.12 -6.85
N ARG A 32 -6.60 3.13 -7.27
CA ARG A 32 -6.98 3.97 -8.41
C ARG A 32 -6.69 3.31 -9.75
N SER A 33 -5.56 2.58 -9.84
CA SER A 33 -5.14 1.93 -11.06
C SER A 33 -6.08 0.77 -11.43
N PRO A 34 -6.59 0.71 -12.67
CA PRO A 34 -7.36 -0.43 -13.14
C PRO A 34 -6.64 -1.77 -13.01
N LEU A 35 -5.31 -1.77 -13.15
CA LEU A 35 -4.49 -2.95 -12.95
C LEU A 35 -4.57 -3.47 -11.51
N GLU A 36 -4.57 -2.58 -10.53
CA GLU A 36 -4.60 -2.96 -9.13
C GLU A 36 -6.01 -3.33 -8.67
N TRP A 37 -7.02 -2.47 -8.92
CA TRP A 37 -8.37 -2.78 -8.41
C TRP A 37 -9.00 -4.01 -9.07
N ARG A 38 -8.66 -4.32 -10.34
CA ARG A 38 -9.08 -5.60 -10.96
C ARG A 38 -8.45 -6.77 -10.24
N ALA A 39 -7.13 -6.73 -9.98
CA ALA A 39 -6.46 -7.79 -9.25
C ALA A 39 -7.01 -7.97 -7.82
N GLU A 40 -7.44 -6.88 -7.15
CA GLU A 40 -8.11 -6.93 -5.85
C GLU A 40 -9.46 -7.68 -5.92
N LEU A 41 -10.26 -7.44 -6.96
CA LEU A 41 -11.54 -8.13 -7.18
C LEU A 41 -11.34 -9.57 -7.65
N ASP A 42 -10.39 -9.80 -8.55
CA ASP A 42 -10.07 -11.12 -9.10
C ASP A 42 -9.58 -12.08 -8.00
N ALA A 43 -8.82 -11.58 -7.01
CA ALA A 43 -8.38 -12.37 -5.88
C ALA A 43 -9.56 -12.89 -5.03
N ALA A 44 -10.60 -12.08 -4.84
CA ALA A 44 -11.82 -12.53 -4.16
C ALA A 44 -12.59 -13.56 -5.02
N ALA A 45 -12.72 -13.28 -6.32
CA ALA A 45 -13.41 -14.17 -7.25
C ALA A 45 -12.71 -15.53 -7.36
N ALA A 46 -11.38 -15.59 -7.38
CA ALA A 46 -10.59 -16.82 -7.41
C ALA A 46 -10.84 -17.71 -6.18
N ARG A 47 -11.25 -17.12 -5.07
CA ARG A 47 -11.64 -17.82 -3.83
C ARG A 47 -13.15 -18.07 -3.70
N GLY A 48 -13.94 -17.75 -4.72
CA GLY A 48 -15.40 -17.86 -4.67
C GLY A 48 -16.07 -16.86 -3.73
N LEU A 49 -15.39 -15.77 -3.35
CA LEU A 49 -15.90 -14.73 -2.47
C LEU A 49 -16.61 -13.64 -3.26
N SER A 50 -17.72 -13.18 -2.74
CA SER A 50 -18.38 -11.95 -3.20
C SER A 50 -17.70 -10.72 -2.55
N VAL A 51 -17.70 -9.58 -3.24
CA VAL A 51 -17.14 -8.33 -2.71
C VAL A 51 -18.24 -7.29 -2.54
N HIS A 52 -18.29 -6.66 -1.37
CA HIS A 52 -18.98 -5.39 -1.14
C HIS A 52 -17.93 -4.31 -0.92
N VAL A 53 -18.05 -3.18 -1.63
CA VAL A 53 -17.10 -2.07 -1.51
C VAL A 53 -17.78 -0.90 -0.83
N ALA A 54 -17.24 -0.44 0.30
CA ALA A 54 -17.60 0.85 0.89
C ALA A 54 -16.45 1.84 0.67
N SER A 55 -16.73 3.02 0.12
CA SER A 55 -15.70 3.98 -0.28
C SER A 55 -16.10 5.43 -0.02
N ASP A 56 -15.11 6.30 0.22
CA ASP A 56 -15.25 7.76 0.24
C ASP A 56 -15.16 8.39 -1.17
N ALA A 57 -15.00 7.55 -2.19
CA ALA A 57 -14.93 7.94 -3.60
C ALA A 57 -15.90 7.10 -4.44
N ASP A 58 -16.29 7.63 -5.61
CA ASP A 58 -17.08 6.88 -6.58
C ASP A 58 -16.28 5.70 -7.14
N VAL A 59 -16.83 4.50 -7.00
CA VAL A 59 -16.27 3.25 -7.51
C VAL A 59 -17.20 2.55 -8.52
N SER A 60 -18.20 3.26 -9.04
CA SER A 60 -19.17 2.73 -10.03
C SER A 60 -18.51 2.25 -11.33
N HIS A 61 -17.35 2.81 -11.67
CA HIS A 61 -16.53 2.42 -12.82
C HIS A 61 -16.02 0.97 -12.78
N THR A 62 -16.08 0.32 -11.62
CA THR A 62 -15.65 -1.09 -11.46
C THR A 62 -16.63 -2.09 -12.05
N GLY A 63 -17.83 -1.66 -12.38
CA GLY A 63 -18.90 -2.53 -12.90
C GLY A 63 -19.57 -3.41 -11.82
N LEU A 64 -19.24 -3.23 -10.56
CA LEU A 64 -19.93 -3.91 -9.47
C LEU A 64 -21.40 -3.46 -9.38
N PRO A 65 -22.35 -4.37 -9.12
CA PRO A 65 -23.76 -4.01 -8.94
C PRO A 65 -23.96 -2.99 -7.82
N GLY A 66 -24.91 -2.06 -8.00
CA GLY A 66 -25.14 -0.95 -7.06
C GLY A 66 -25.43 -1.38 -5.61
N HIS A 67 -26.07 -2.54 -5.38
CA HIS A 67 -26.31 -3.09 -4.05
C HIS A 67 -25.04 -3.57 -3.33
N ARG A 68 -23.91 -3.70 -4.06
CA ARG A 68 -22.58 -4.03 -3.54
C ARG A 68 -21.71 -2.80 -3.32
N LEU A 69 -22.25 -1.60 -3.50
CA LEU A 69 -21.52 -0.34 -3.34
C LEU A 69 -22.11 0.43 -2.16
N GLY A 70 -21.28 0.69 -1.17
CA GLY A 70 -21.56 1.57 -0.04
C GLY A 70 -20.72 2.85 -0.10
N SER A 71 -21.14 3.88 0.63
CA SER A 71 -20.37 5.12 0.75
C SER A 71 -20.30 5.58 2.19
N PHE A 72 -19.23 6.33 2.52
CA PHE A 72 -19.07 6.98 3.81
C PHE A 72 -18.33 8.31 3.68
N ASP A 73 -18.59 9.23 4.62
CA ASP A 73 -17.88 10.49 4.70
C ASP A 73 -16.58 10.32 5.51
N ARG A 74 -15.45 10.37 4.83
CA ARG A 74 -14.12 10.31 5.46
C ARG A 74 -13.81 11.53 6.35
N GLY A 75 -14.54 12.62 6.22
CA GLY A 75 -14.42 13.78 7.09
C GLY A 75 -15.10 13.60 8.44
N ALA A 76 -16.00 12.61 8.56
CA ALA A 76 -16.67 12.30 9.82
C ALA A 76 -15.71 11.61 10.83
N PRO A 77 -16.04 11.63 12.15
CA PRO A 77 -15.32 10.83 13.15
C PRO A 77 -15.32 9.34 12.82
N LEU A 78 -14.26 8.62 13.18
CA LEU A 78 -14.07 7.22 12.83
C LEU A 78 -15.25 6.29 13.20
N PRO A 79 -15.89 6.42 14.39
CA PRO A 79 -17.09 5.62 14.72
C PRO A 79 -18.28 5.87 13.79
N GLU A 80 -18.42 7.10 13.28
CA GLU A 80 -19.47 7.48 12.34
C GLU A 80 -19.18 6.95 10.94
N GLN A 81 -17.92 7.05 10.49
CA GLN A 81 -17.47 6.37 9.26
C GLN A 81 -17.78 4.87 9.32
N ALA A 82 -17.49 4.22 10.45
CA ALA A 82 -17.78 2.80 10.65
C ALA A 82 -19.28 2.49 10.62
N ALA A 83 -20.13 3.38 11.12
CA ALA A 83 -21.58 3.21 11.03
C ALA A 83 -22.07 3.33 9.58
N GLN A 84 -21.54 4.28 8.80
CA GLN A 84 -21.90 4.50 7.40
C GLN A 84 -21.38 3.38 6.48
N ALA A 85 -20.14 2.91 6.70
CA ALA A 85 -19.50 1.88 5.90
C ALA A 85 -19.95 0.46 6.23
N SER A 86 -20.68 0.29 7.35
CA SER A 86 -21.13 -1.01 7.85
C SER A 86 -22.29 -1.53 6.99
N PRO A 87 -22.17 -2.70 6.34
CA PRO A 87 -23.32 -3.35 5.73
C PRO A 87 -24.27 -3.84 6.83
N GLY A 88 -25.54 -4.08 6.48
CA GLY A 88 -26.54 -4.61 7.40
C GLY A 88 -26.33 -6.07 7.82
N TRP A 89 -25.22 -6.70 7.41
CA TRP A 89 -24.86 -8.09 7.63
C TRP A 89 -23.39 -8.20 8.06
N ALA A 90 -22.97 -9.35 8.61
CA ALA A 90 -21.60 -9.59 9.04
C ALA A 90 -20.75 -10.12 7.87
N PRO A 91 -19.68 -9.41 7.42
CA PRO A 91 -18.78 -9.89 6.39
C PRO A 91 -17.89 -11.03 6.88
N ALA A 92 -17.46 -11.93 5.96
CA ALA A 92 -16.47 -12.96 6.27
C ALA A 92 -15.09 -12.37 6.61
N ALA A 93 -14.76 -11.20 6.02
CA ALA A 93 -13.56 -10.45 6.34
C ALA A 93 -13.73 -8.97 5.97
N VAL A 94 -12.90 -8.10 6.55
CA VAL A 94 -12.78 -6.68 6.19
C VAL A 94 -11.35 -6.44 5.73
N ALA A 95 -11.17 -5.84 4.56
CA ALA A 95 -9.86 -5.55 4.00
C ALA A 95 -9.78 -4.13 3.42
N CYS A 96 -8.58 -3.56 3.38
CA CYS A 96 -8.31 -2.30 2.68
C CYS A 96 -6.99 -2.37 1.91
N TRP A 97 -6.88 -1.51 0.91
CA TRP A 97 -5.73 -1.43 0.02
C TRP A 97 -4.95 -0.11 0.15
N GLY A 98 -5.46 0.85 0.92
CA GLY A 98 -4.87 2.16 1.12
C GLY A 98 -4.75 2.56 2.59
N ASP A 99 -3.67 3.25 2.95
CA ASP A 99 -3.35 3.65 4.33
C ASP A 99 -4.48 4.45 5.00
N LYS A 100 -5.19 5.28 4.23
CA LYS A 100 -6.29 6.10 4.75
C LYS A 100 -7.47 5.31 5.32
N TYR A 101 -7.53 4.00 5.06
CA TYR A 101 -8.62 3.14 5.53
C TYR A 101 -8.20 2.16 6.63
N VAL A 102 -6.90 2.09 6.96
CA VAL A 102 -6.36 1.11 7.92
C VAL A 102 -7.08 1.19 9.28
N GLY A 103 -7.26 2.40 9.84
CA GLY A 103 -8.00 2.57 11.10
C GLY A 103 -9.46 2.12 11.03
N LEU A 104 -10.15 2.47 9.93
CA LEU A 104 -11.54 2.06 9.71
C LEU A 104 -11.66 0.54 9.52
N THR A 105 -10.73 -0.07 8.79
CA THR A 105 -10.65 -1.52 8.59
C THR A 105 -10.50 -2.25 9.92
N ALA A 106 -9.58 -1.82 10.77
CA ALA A 106 -9.35 -2.41 12.07
C ALA A 106 -10.60 -2.31 12.98
N LEU A 107 -11.23 -1.12 13.02
CA LEU A 107 -12.44 -0.90 13.82
C LEU A 107 -13.61 -1.78 13.34
N LEU A 108 -13.82 -1.91 12.04
CA LEU A 108 -14.89 -2.77 11.51
C LEU A 108 -14.57 -4.24 11.72
N ALA A 109 -13.32 -4.68 11.57
CA ALA A 109 -12.94 -6.05 11.86
C ALA A 109 -13.24 -6.43 13.32
N GLU A 110 -12.89 -5.58 14.28
CA GLU A 110 -13.24 -5.80 15.70
C GLU A 110 -14.77 -5.79 15.92
N ARG A 111 -15.46 -4.85 15.30
CA ARG A 111 -16.94 -4.74 15.45
C ARG A 111 -17.67 -5.99 14.94
N PHE A 112 -17.20 -6.58 13.85
CA PHE A 112 -17.78 -7.80 13.28
C PHE A 112 -17.22 -9.09 13.88
N GLY A 113 -16.19 -8.99 14.74
CA GLY A 113 -15.54 -10.17 15.33
C GLY A 113 -14.76 -11.02 14.31
N VAL A 114 -14.29 -10.40 13.23
CA VAL A 114 -13.45 -11.04 12.20
C VAL A 114 -11.97 -10.71 12.40
N ARG A 115 -11.08 -11.46 11.75
CA ARG A 115 -9.64 -11.24 11.83
C ARG A 115 -9.25 -9.87 11.30
N GLY A 116 -8.28 -9.24 11.95
CA GLY A 116 -7.75 -7.93 11.57
C GLY A 116 -6.48 -7.59 12.32
N ILE A 117 -5.84 -6.50 11.95
CA ILE A 117 -4.58 -6.05 12.55
C ILE A 117 -4.72 -5.52 13.99
N GLY A 118 -5.96 -5.27 14.44
CA GLY A 118 -6.29 -4.64 15.72
C GLY A 118 -6.24 -3.12 15.69
N THR A 119 -7.15 -2.45 16.44
CA THR A 119 -7.26 -0.98 16.46
C THR A 119 -6.03 -0.33 17.08
N THR A 120 -5.45 -0.92 18.13
CA THR A 120 -4.21 -0.41 18.74
C THR A 120 -3.04 -0.40 17.74
N ALA A 121 -2.87 -1.45 16.97
CA ALA A 121 -1.84 -1.50 15.94
C ALA A 121 -2.13 -0.53 14.80
N ALA A 122 -3.40 -0.37 14.41
CA ALA A 122 -3.82 0.59 13.41
C ALA A 122 -3.48 2.04 13.81
N ASP A 123 -3.66 2.41 15.08
CA ASP A 123 -3.27 3.72 15.62
C ASP A 123 -1.74 3.92 15.52
N VAL A 124 -0.96 2.88 15.80
CA VAL A 124 0.51 2.96 15.69
C VAL A 124 0.94 3.13 14.24
N VAL A 125 0.43 2.31 13.30
CA VAL A 125 0.89 2.37 11.91
C VAL A 125 0.36 3.55 11.12
N THR A 126 -0.62 4.28 11.63
CA THR A 126 -1.12 5.52 11.02
C THR A 126 -0.53 6.80 11.62
N ASP A 127 0.33 6.69 12.64
CA ASP A 127 1.10 7.77 13.24
C ASP A 127 2.61 7.47 13.21
N LYS A 128 3.35 8.19 12.36
CA LYS A 128 4.80 7.98 12.20
C LYS A 128 5.60 8.16 13.49
N ALA A 129 5.18 9.07 14.39
CA ALA A 129 5.84 9.23 15.67
C ALA A 129 5.56 8.05 16.62
N ALA A 130 4.37 7.46 16.57
CA ALA A 130 4.05 6.23 17.28
C ALA A 130 4.87 5.05 16.74
N GLN A 131 5.02 4.92 15.41
CA GLN A 131 5.89 3.91 14.81
C GLN A 131 7.33 4.02 15.33
N ARG A 132 7.88 5.25 15.36
CA ARG A 132 9.25 5.47 15.86
C ARG A 132 9.41 5.03 17.31
N ARG A 133 8.46 5.39 18.18
CA ARG A 133 8.46 4.95 19.60
C ARG A 133 8.42 3.42 19.73
N ALA A 134 7.56 2.77 18.95
CA ALA A 134 7.43 1.32 18.95
C ALA A 134 8.71 0.60 18.50
N MET A 135 9.40 1.12 17.50
CA MET A 135 10.60 0.53 16.90
C MET A 135 11.91 0.90 17.63
N GLU A 136 11.88 1.85 18.57
CA GLU A 136 13.08 2.32 19.28
C GLU A 136 13.88 1.19 19.98
N PRO A 137 13.22 0.25 20.69
CA PRO A 137 13.94 -0.86 21.34
C PRO A 137 14.69 -1.80 20.38
N TYR A 138 14.35 -1.76 19.11
CA TYR A 138 14.92 -2.62 18.07
C TYR A 138 16.07 -1.95 17.29
N GLY A 139 16.32 -0.66 17.52
CA GLY A 139 17.35 0.10 16.79
C GLY A 139 17.09 0.28 15.30
N LEU A 140 15.80 0.29 14.89
CA LEU A 140 15.38 0.35 13.48
C LEU A 140 15.19 1.78 12.97
N ASN A 141 15.23 2.78 13.85
CA ASN A 141 14.98 4.18 13.54
C ASN A 141 16.25 4.92 13.14
N PRO A 142 16.18 5.93 12.27
CA PRO A 142 17.17 6.99 12.26
C PRO A 142 17.03 7.84 13.53
N PRO A 143 17.99 8.71 13.89
CA PRO A 143 17.78 9.76 14.88
C PRO A 143 16.58 10.62 14.50
N TRP A 144 15.66 10.83 15.45
CA TRP A 144 14.38 11.50 15.18
C TRP A 144 13.84 12.30 16.38
N ARG A 145 12.95 13.27 16.10
CA ARG A 145 12.16 14.00 17.10
C ARG A 145 10.78 14.31 16.54
N ALA A 146 9.78 14.42 17.41
CA ALA A 146 8.44 14.85 17.07
C ALA A 146 8.14 16.25 17.62
N GLY A 147 7.31 17.00 16.92
CA GLY A 147 6.85 18.33 17.31
C GLY A 147 5.43 18.61 16.83
N ARG A 148 4.91 19.78 17.26
CA ARG A 148 3.54 20.25 16.94
C ARG A 148 3.48 21.71 16.53
N THR A 149 4.51 22.49 16.82
CA THR A 149 4.56 23.93 16.58
C THR A 149 5.73 24.31 15.69
N ALA A 150 5.68 25.47 15.07
CA ALA A 150 6.81 26.00 14.30
C ALA A 150 8.07 26.19 15.18
N ASP A 151 7.91 26.52 16.47
CA ASP A 151 9.04 26.66 17.40
C ASP A 151 9.65 25.29 17.72
N ASP A 152 8.83 24.23 17.86
CA ASP A 152 9.36 22.87 17.97
C ASP A 152 10.21 22.52 16.74
N LEU A 153 9.71 22.83 15.53
CA LEU A 153 10.47 22.55 14.31
C LEU A 153 11.82 23.24 14.28
N ARG A 154 11.87 24.53 14.67
CA ARG A 154 13.14 25.27 14.73
C ARG A 154 14.12 24.66 15.73
N THR A 155 13.61 24.29 16.92
CA THR A 155 14.42 23.65 17.98
C THR A 155 14.96 22.31 17.52
N ILE A 156 14.10 21.45 16.96
CA ILE A 156 14.45 20.11 16.50
C ILE A 156 15.44 20.18 15.33
N ALA A 157 15.22 21.09 14.37
CA ALA A 157 16.14 21.28 13.25
C ALA A 157 17.52 21.71 13.71
N ALA A 158 17.61 22.58 14.72
CA ALA A 158 18.90 22.99 15.31
C ALA A 158 19.59 21.83 16.04
N GLU A 159 18.86 21.02 16.82
CA GLU A 159 19.40 19.89 17.57
C GLU A 159 19.93 18.78 16.64
N LEU A 160 19.08 18.29 15.75
CA LEU A 160 19.44 17.18 14.85
C LEU A 160 20.41 17.62 13.74
N GLY A 161 20.27 18.86 13.24
CA GLY A 161 21.11 19.42 12.19
C GLY A 161 22.53 19.76 12.66
N ALA A 162 22.81 19.75 13.97
CA ALA A 162 24.15 20.04 14.51
C ALA A 162 25.24 19.06 13.99
N ALA A 163 24.86 17.87 13.52
CA ALA A 163 25.77 16.92 12.87
C ALA A 163 26.08 17.24 11.39
N GLY A 164 25.49 18.28 10.81
CA GLY A 164 25.68 18.68 9.41
C GLY A 164 25.04 17.76 8.38
N LYS A 165 24.16 16.86 8.80
CA LYS A 165 23.39 15.98 7.89
C LYS A 165 22.08 16.64 7.49
N PRO A 166 21.60 16.41 6.25
CA PRO A 166 20.25 16.79 5.88
C PRO A 166 19.22 16.10 6.78
N LEU A 167 18.08 16.77 7.01
CA LEU A 167 16.98 16.22 7.77
C LEU A 167 15.74 16.04 6.89
N VAL A 168 14.86 15.15 7.29
CA VAL A 168 13.58 14.90 6.62
C VAL A 168 12.44 15.27 7.55
N PHE A 169 11.63 16.23 7.13
CA PHE A 169 10.35 16.57 7.75
C PHE A 169 9.25 15.67 7.20
N LYS A 170 8.39 15.17 8.10
CA LYS A 170 7.23 14.33 7.73
C LYS A 170 6.01 14.72 8.57
N PRO A 171 4.86 15.09 7.98
CA PRO A 171 3.61 15.13 8.73
C PRO A 171 3.32 13.74 9.34
N ALA A 172 2.91 13.70 10.61
CA ALA A 172 2.77 12.42 11.33
C ALA A 172 1.74 11.46 10.67
N HIS A 173 0.67 11.99 10.11
CA HIS A 173 -0.48 11.24 9.59
C HIS A 173 -0.66 11.39 8.08
N CYS A 174 0.41 11.25 7.30
CA CYS A 174 0.39 11.26 5.84
C CYS A 174 0.99 9.99 5.27
N SER A 175 0.62 9.66 4.04
CA SER A 175 1.17 8.55 3.25
C SER A 175 1.52 9.00 1.82
N GLY A 176 2.29 8.20 1.08
CA GLY A 176 2.66 8.48 -0.30
C GLY A 176 3.52 9.75 -0.45
N GLY A 177 4.42 10.02 0.48
CA GLY A 177 5.37 11.13 0.41
C GLY A 177 4.78 12.54 0.53
N ARG A 178 3.47 12.69 0.74
CA ARG A 178 2.81 14.00 0.79
C ARG A 178 3.26 14.82 1.98
N GLY A 179 3.60 16.09 1.73
CA GLY A 179 4.03 17.02 2.76
C GLY A 179 5.40 16.73 3.34
N MET A 180 6.17 15.81 2.77
CA MET A 180 7.56 15.60 3.14
C MET A 180 8.45 16.71 2.58
N ALA A 181 9.48 17.11 3.34
CA ALA A 181 10.47 18.05 2.90
C ALA A 181 11.88 17.66 3.37
N LEU A 182 12.88 17.95 2.54
CA LEU A 182 14.27 17.89 2.94
C LEU A 182 14.63 19.23 3.60
N ILE A 183 15.21 19.19 4.79
CA ILE A 183 15.70 20.36 5.50
C ILE A 183 17.22 20.39 5.37
N THR A 184 17.72 21.49 4.81
CA THR A 184 19.14 21.85 4.69
C THR A 184 19.36 23.22 5.33
N GLU A 185 20.57 23.74 5.32
CA GLU A 185 20.90 25.06 5.89
C GLU A 185 20.08 26.21 5.29
N ASP A 186 19.73 26.12 4.00
CA ASP A 186 19.00 27.19 3.29
C ASP A 186 17.47 27.00 3.32
N THR A 187 16.96 26.00 4.05
CA THR A 187 15.53 25.67 4.01
C THR A 187 14.70 26.60 4.91
N GLY A 188 13.66 27.24 4.35
CA GLY A 188 12.68 28.02 5.09
C GLY A 188 11.79 27.14 5.98
N LEU A 189 12.00 27.18 7.30
CA LEU A 189 11.28 26.29 8.22
C LEU A 189 9.78 26.63 8.36
N ASP A 190 9.38 27.86 8.08
CA ASP A 190 7.95 28.25 8.12
C ASP A 190 7.18 27.63 6.94
N GLU A 191 7.78 27.59 5.74
CA GLU A 191 7.21 26.90 4.58
C GLU A 191 7.15 25.39 4.84
N VAL A 192 8.18 24.81 5.46
CA VAL A 192 8.17 23.39 5.85
C VAL A 192 7.06 23.10 6.85
N PHE A 193 6.90 23.93 7.88
CA PHE A 193 5.82 23.73 8.86
C PHE A 193 4.42 23.80 8.24
N ALA A 194 4.23 24.64 7.23
CA ALA A 194 2.95 24.73 6.51
C ALA A 194 2.55 23.42 5.84
N LEU A 195 3.49 22.50 5.55
CA LEU A 195 3.22 21.19 4.96
C LEU A 195 2.46 20.24 5.89
N THR A 196 2.37 20.54 7.21
CA THR A 196 1.49 19.81 8.13
C THR A 196 0.03 19.83 7.67
N SER A 197 -0.39 20.85 6.91
CA SER A 197 -1.72 20.93 6.32
C SER A 197 -2.02 19.82 5.30
N ALA A 198 -0.99 19.16 4.78
CA ALA A 198 -1.12 18.03 3.83
C ALA A 198 -1.61 16.75 4.51
N ASN A 199 -1.54 16.66 5.84
CA ASN A 199 -1.97 15.46 6.56
C ASN A 199 -3.50 15.31 6.55
N TYR A 200 -3.96 14.08 6.47
CA TYR A 200 -5.39 13.80 6.41
C TYR A 200 -6.10 13.79 7.77
N SER A 201 -5.38 13.70 8.87
CA SER A 201 -5.93 13.80 10.23
C SER A 201 -6.14 15.25 10.70
N LYS A 202 -5.70 16.23 9.89
CA LYS A 202 -5.82 17.68 10.17
C LYS A 202 -5.20 18.10 11.51
N THR A 203 -4.14 17.42 11.93
CA THR A 203 -3.31 17.83 13.07
C THR A 203 -2.05 18.51 12.59
N SER A 204 -1.38 19.27 13.46
CA SER A 204 -0.06 19.85 13.19
C SER A 204 1.09 18.93 13.62
N ASP A 205 0.78 17.69 14.01
CA ASP A 205 1.80 16.73 14.43
C ASP A 205 2.74 16.38 13.28
N PHE A 206 4.03 16.41 13.56
CA PHE A 206 5.08 16.06 12.60
C PHE A 206 6.25 15.35 13.30
N LEU A 207 7.12 14.78 12.49
CA LEU A 207 8.44 14.35 12.94
C LEU A 207 9.53 14.88 12.00
N VAL A 208 10.73 15.02 12.55
CA VAL A 208 11.95 15.31 11.81
C VAL A 208 12.95 14.21 12.10
N GLU A 209 13.61 13.70 11.06
CA GLU A 209 14.55 12.60 11.11
C GLU A 209 15.84 12.98 10.41
N GLU A 210 16.97 12.41 10.80
CA GLU A 210 18.17 12.44 9.96
C GLU A 210 17.87 11.73 8.63
N TYR A 211 18.30 12.35 7.53
CA TYR A 211 18.23 11.69 6.22
C TYR A 211 19.12 10.45 6.20
N VAL A 212 18.58 9.32 5.82
CA VAL A 212 19.32 8.07 5.65
C VAL A 212 19.75 7.96 4.19
N ASP A 213 21.04 8.01 3.95
CA ASP A 213 21.60 7.72 2.63
C ASP A 213 21.63 6.20 2.38
N GLY A 214 21.49 5.79 1.12
CA GLY A 214 21.48 4.38 0.73
C GLY A 214 20.36 4.04 -0.25
N SER A 215 20.30 2.78 -0.65
CA SER A 215 19.28 2.27 -1.56
C SER A 215 17.93 2.10 -0.85
N GLU A 216 16.84 2.29 -1.59
CA GLU A 216 15.48 2.18 -1.06
C GLU A 216 14.84 0.87 -1.46
N HIS A 217 14.20 0.22 -0.49
CA HIS A 217 13.63 -1.11 -0.62
C HIS A 217 12.28 -1.17 0.08
N SER A 218 11.48 -2.19 -0.26
CA SER A 218 10.33 -2.53 0.56
C SER A 218 10.19 -4.03 0.73
N VAL A 219 9.56 -4.40 1.84
CA VAL A 219 9.23 -5.78 2.18
C VAL A 219 7.73 -5.87 2.37
N SER A 220 7.07 -6.71 1.58
CA SER A 220 5.63 -6.96 1.68
C SER A 220 5.36 -8.38 2.15
N GLY A 221 4.28 -8.54 2.92
CA GLY A 221 3.90 -9.85 3.41
C GLY A 221 2.60 -9.85 4.21
N VAL A 222 2.37 -10.94 4.90
CA VAL A 222 1.24 -11.12 5.82
C VAL A 222 1.74 -11.54 7.20
N VAL A 223 0.97 -11.20 8.23
CA VAL A 223 1.26 -11.53 9.61
C VAL A 223 0.02 -12.10 10.28
N SER A 224 0.18 -13.06 11.15
CA SER A 224 -0.86 -13.55 12.05
C SER A 224 -0.27 -13.88 13.41
N GLU A 225 -0.77 -13.21 14.46
CA GLU A 225 -0.40 -13.47 15.85
C GLU A 225 1.12 -13.57 16.07
N GLY A 226 1.88 -12.65 15.47
CA GLY A 226 3.34 -12.59 15.57
C GLY A 226 4.09 -13.51 14.60
N THR A 227 3.41 -14.37 13.86
CA THR A 227 4.04 -15.16 12.79
C THR A 227 4.03 -14.35 11.49
N VAL A 228 5.21 -13.95 11.02
CA VAL A 228 5.39 -13.16 9.79
C VAL A 228 5.70 -14.07 8.61
N ARG A 229 5.06 -13.81 7.46
CA ARG A 229 5.37 -14.43 6.17
C ARG A 229 5.65 -13.35 5.14
N ILE A 230 6.90 -13.28 4.70
CA ILE A 230 7.34 -12.34 3.68
C ILE A 230 7.00 -12.92 2.31
N LEU A 231 6.29 -12.14 1.50
CA LEU A 231 5.89 -12.52 0.14
C LEU A 231 6.81 -11.94 -0.94
N GLY A 232 7.51 -10.86 -0.65
CA GLY A 232 8.47 -10.28 -1.57
C GLY A 232 9.32 -9.18 -0.96
N VAL A 233 10.53 -9.01 -1.52
CA VAL A 233 11.45 -7.90 -1.27
C VAL A 233 11.66 -7.19 -2.59
N THR A 234 11.51 -5.85 -2.58
CA THR A 234 11.60 -5.02 -3.78
C THR A 234 12.74 -4.02 -3.69
N ASP A 235 13.32 -3.69 -4.84
CA ASP A 235 14.17 -2.53 -5.00
C ASP A 235 13.35 -1.37 -5.55
N LYS A 236 13.63 -0.15 -5.07
CA LYS A 236 13.02 1.09 -5.57
C LYS A 236 14.10 1.99 -6.17
N SER A 237 13.92 2.38 -7.42
CA SER A 237 14.79 3.33 -8.10
C SER A 237 14.23 4.75 -7.97
N VAL A 238 15.03 5.64 -7.39
CA VAL A 238 14.68 7.05 -7.16
C VAL A 238 15.74 7.95 -7.79
N ASP A 239 15.34 9.14 -8.27
CA ASP A 239 16.29 10.09 -8.90
C ASP A 239 16.97 11.04 -7.89
N GLY A 240 16.53 11.02 -6.63
CA GLY A 240 17.09 11.88 -5.58
C GLY A 240 16.36 11.73 -4.25
N PRO A 241 16.80 12.49 -3.23
CA PRO A 241 16.15 12.50 -1.94
C PRO A 241 14.66 12.85 -2.07
N LEU A 242 13.79 12.08 -1.45
CA LEU A 242 12.33 12.26 -1.43
C LEU A 242 11.64 12.24 -2.81
N SER A 243 12.37 11.87 -3.88
CA SER A 243 11.75 11.66 -5.19
C SER A 243 10.87 10.42 -5.17
N PRO A 244 9.72 10.44 -5.87
CA PRO A 244 8.96 9.21 -6.10
C PRO A 244 9.82 8.14 -6.79
N SER A 245 9.58 6.88 -6.48
CA SER A 245 10.18 5.78 -7.22
C SER A 245 9.72 5.79 -8.66
N TRP A 246 10.64 5.78 -9.61
CA TRP A 246 10.34 5.65 -11.04
C TRP A 246 10.37 4.19 -11.50
N ALA A 247 10.97 3.29 -10.73
CA ALA A 247 10.85 1.85 -10.94
C ALA A 247 10.85 1.11 -9.60
N THR A 248 10.10 0.00 -9.58
CA THR A 248 10.04 -0.95 -8.48
C THR A 248 10.25 -2.33 -9.06
N ALA A 249 11.17 -3.12 -8.51
CA ALA A 249 11.62 -4.38 -9.08
C ALA A 249 11.58 -5.54 -8.07
N VAL A 250 11.25 -6.74 -8.53
CA VAL A 250 11.25 -8.02 -7.80
C VAL A 250 11.95 -9.07 -8.67
N PRO A 251 12.88 -9.87 -8.14
CA PRO A 251 13.46 -9.78 -6.81
C PRO A 251 14.39 -8.58 -6.65
N SER A 252 14.77 -8.31 -5.41
CA SER A 252 15.85 -7.38 -5.11
C SER A 252 17.17 -7.89 -5.71
N ALA A 253 17.97 -6.98 -6.27
CA ALA A 253 19.30 -7.26 -6.80
C ALA A 253 20.40 -7.25 -5.73
N LEU A 254 20.04 -7.06 -4.47
CA LEU A 254 20.95 -7.11 -3.32
C LEU A 254 21.54 -8.52 -3.13
N THR A 255 22.63 -8.60 -2.41
CA THR A 255 23.21 -9.89 -1.97
C THR A 255 22.25 -10.62 -1.03
N GLU A 256 22.38 -11.94 -0.96
CA GLU A 256 21.57 -12.79 -0.06
C GLU A 256 21.65 -12.33 1.41
N THR A 257 22.82 -11.86 1.84
CA THR A 257 23.01 -11.34 3.21
C THR A 257 22.21 -10.05 3.43
N GLU A 258 22.28 -9.11 2.50
CA GLU A 258 21.54 -7.85 2.59
C GLU A 258 20.02 -8.07 2.54
N VAL A 259 19.54 -8.98 1.68
CA VAL A 259 18.12 -9.37 1.64
C VAL A 259 17.68 -10.00 2.97
N LYS A 260 18.50 -10.85 3.60
CA LYS A 260 18.23 -11.41 4.94
C LYS A 260 18.16 -10.33 6.00
N ASP A 261 19.04 -9.33 5.95
CA ASP A 261 19.03 -8.22 6.89
C ASP A 261 17.78 -7.34 6.73
N LEU A 262 17.34 -7.05 5.47
CA LEU A 262 16.09 -6.35 5.21
C LEU A 262 14.88 -7.13 5.72
N LYS A 263 14.81 -8.43 5.44
CA LYS A 263 13.72 -9.31 5.92
C LYS A 263 13.63 -9.29 7.45
N ARG A 264 14.77 -9.46 8.14
CA ARG A 264 14.84 -9.42 9.60
C ARG A 264 14.39 -8.08 10.17
N ALA A 265 14.83 -6.97 9.60
CA ALA A 265 14.43 -5.63 10.02
C ALA A 265 12.91 -5.41 9.84
N ALA A 266 12.35 -5.87 8.71
CA ALA A 266 10.93 -5.79 8.45
C ALA A 266 10.10 -6.65 9.43
N GLU A 267 10.52 -7.88 9.72
CA GLU A 267 9.89 -8.75 10.72
C GLU A 267 9.87 -8.09 12.11
N GLN A 268 11.02 -7.56 12.53
CA GLN A 268 11.12 -6.86 13.81
C GLN A 268 10.22 -5.61 13.85
N ALA A 269 10.13 -4.85 12.77
CA ALA A 269 9.28 -3.68 12.67
C ALA A 269 7.79 -4.04 12.75
N VAL A 270 7.35 -5.08 12.04
CA VAL A 270 5.98 -5.60 12.07
C VAL A 270 5.58 -6.05 13.48
N ILE A 271 6.48 -6.77 14.16
CA ILE A 271 6.27 -7.20 15.56
C ILE A 271 6.24 -5.98 16.49
N ALA A 272 7.15 -5.03 16.32
CA ALA A 272 7.26 -3.83 17.15
C ALA A 272 5.99 -2.97 17.13
N VAL A 273 5.37 -2.79 15.95
CA VAL A 273 4.12 -2.03 15.81
C VAL A 273 2.88 -2.81 16.22
N GLY A 274 3.02 -4.10 16.53
CA GLY A 274 1.97 -4.93 17.11
C GLY A 274 0.87 -5.36 16.14
N LEU A 275 1.16 -5.52 14.85
CA LEU A 275 0.16 -6.00 13.90
C LEU A 275 -0.37 -7.39 14.29
N GLY A 276 -1.69 -7.53 14.40
CA GLY A 276 -2.38 -8.79 14.70
C GLY A 276 -2.42 -9.70 13.47
N THR A 277 -3.55 -9.74 12.77
CA THR A 277 -3.71 -10.56 11.56
C THR A 277 -4.02 -9.70 10.34
N GLY A 278 -3.16 -9.72 9.31
CA GLY A 278 -3.37 -8.92 8.11
C GLY A 278 -2.15 -8.80 7.19
N GLY A 279 -2.26 -7.93 6.20
CA GLY A 279 -1.15 -7.57 5.33
C GLY A 279 -0.25 -6.50 5.93
N PHE A 280 1.02 -6.48 5.52
CA PHE A 280 1.94 -5.41 5.86
C PHE A 280 2.80 -4.99 4.67
N HIS A 281 3.34 -3.79 4.76
CA HIS A 281 4.32 -3.25 3.85
C HIS A 281 5.31 -2.38 4.63
N VAL A 282 6.59 -2.70 4.57
CA VAL A 282 7.65 -1.98 5.26
C VAL A 282 8.56 -1.34 4.24
N ASP A 283 8.69 -0.01 4.27
CA ASP A 283 9.66 0.72 3.50
C ASP A 283 10.95 0.89 4.31
N LEU A 284 12.10 0.58 3.68
CA LEU A 284 13.41 0.61 4.31
C LEU A 284 14.44 1.31 3.41
N ARG A 285 15.48 1.85 4.05
CA ARG A 285 16.73 2.17 3.36
C ARG A 285 17.87 1.31 3.88
N LEU A 286 18.68 0.81 2.96
CA LEU A 286 19.91 0.10 3.28
C LEU A 286 21.08 1.08 3.18
N GLY A 287 21.43 1.64 4.33
CA GLY A 287 22.62 2.50 4.47
C GLY A 287 23.86 1.70 4.86
N SER A 288 25.00 2.37 4.98
CA SER A 288 26.29 1.77 5.40
C SER A 288 26.25 1.15 6.80
N GLY A 289 25.30 1.56 7.65
CA GLY A 289 25.07 1.00 9.00
C GLY A 289 24.06 -0.14 9.04
N GLY A 290 23.55 -0.58 7.90
CA GLY A 290 22.51 -1.60 7.78
C GLY A 290 21.11 -1.02 7.50
N PRO A 291 20.05 -1.86 7.58
CA PRO A 291 18.69 -1.45 7.31
C PRO A 291 18.14 -0.44 8.33
N VAL A 292 17.46 0.59 7.81
CA VAL A 292 16.71 1.57 8.60
C VAL A 292 15.27 1.58 8.09
N VAL A 293 14.30 1.47 8.98
CA VAL A 293 12.88 1.48 8.61
C VAL A 293 12.40 2.91 8.40
N LEU A 294 11.81 3.17 7.24
CA LEU A 294 11.22 4.46 6.90
C LEU A 294 9.77 4.55 7.33
N GLU A 295 8.99 3.49 7.08
CA GLU A 295 7.55 3.42 7.40
C GLU A 295 7.08 1.97 7.45
N VAL A 296 6.08 1.68 8.30
CA VAL A 296 5.34 0.42 8.34
C VAL A 296 3.88 0.70 8.02
N GLY A 297 3.34 0.08 6.99
CA GLY A 297 1.93 0.11 6.64
C GLY A 297 1.21 -1.17 7.08
N GLY A 298 0.01 -1.04 7.66
CA GLY A 298 -0.85 -2.17 8.07
C GLY A 298 -1.73 -2.68 6.91
N ARG A 299 -1.16 -2.76 5.72
CA ARG A 299 -1.80 -3.26 4.49
C ARG A 299 -0.74 -3.67 3.47
N LEU A 300 -1.10 -4.42 2.44
CA LEU A 300 -0.19 -4.74 1.34
C LEU A 300 0.21 -3.48 0.54
N GLY A 301 1.44 -3.46 0.05
CA GLY A 301 1.99 -2.35 -0.74
C GLY A 301 1.26 -2.09 -2.05
N GLY A 302 1.43 -0.89 -2.63
CA GLY A 302 0.99 -0.48 -3.95
C GLY A 302 2.03 -0.73 -5.03
N ASP A 303 2.03 0.15 -6.03
CA ASP A 303 3.03 0.19 -7.09
C ASP A 303 3.17 -1.15 -7.83
N LEU A 304 2.03 -1.78 -8.12
CA LEU A 304 1.91 -3.11 -8.73
C LEU A 304 2.65 -4.23 -7.97
N ILE A 305 3.27 -3.98 -6.83
CA ILE A 305 4.09 -4.97 -6.10
C ILE A 305 3.31 -6.25 -5.86
N ASN A 306 2.13 -6.13 -5.25
CA ASN A 306 1.34 -7.29 -4.82
C ASN A 306 0.35 -7.80 -5.87
N SER A 307 -0.03 -6.94 -6.83
CA SER A 307 -0.95 -7.29 -7.91
C SER A 307 -0.26 -7.98 -9.10
N HIS A 308 0.98 -7.56 -9.43
CA HIS A 308 1.67 -7.98 -10.65
C HIS A 308 3.11 -8.43 -10.41
N LEU A 309 3.93 -7.66 -9.68
CA LEU A 309 5.38 -7.93 -9.63
C LEU A 309 5.68 -9.24 -8.92
N ILE A 310 5.17 -9.45 -7.72
CA ILE A 310 5.37 -10.70 -6.99
C ILE A 310 4.75 -11.88 -7.75
N PRO A 311 3.49 -11.85 -8.23
CA PRO A 311 2.95 -12.93 -9.05
C PRO A 311 3.78 -13.25 -10.29
N CYS A 312 4.19 -12.24 -11.08
CA CYS A 312 5.02 -12.45 -12.27
C CYS A 312 6.39 -13.06 -11.93
N ALA A 313 7.05 -12.56 -10.87
CA ALA A 313 8.37 -13.07 -10.47
C ALA A 313 8.32 -14.53 -10.02
N HIS A 314 7.21 -14.95 -9.43
CA HIS A 314 7.00 -16.33 -8.95
C HIS A 314 6.12 -17.18 -9.89
N GLN A 315 5.87 -16.74 -11.14
CA GLN A 315 5.05 -17.47 -12.10
C GLN A 315 3.68 -17.89 -11.52
N ASP A 316 3.02 -16.96 -10.81
CA ASP A 316 1.75 -17.13 -10.11
C ASP A 316 1.75 -18.14 -8.94
N ALA A 317 2.89 -18.68 -8.54
CA ALA A 317 2.97 -19.53 -7.34
C ALA A 317 2.78 -18.73 -6.04
N VAL A 318 3.01 -17.43 -6.08
CA VAL A 318 2.79 -16.50 -4.93
C VAL A 318 1.82 -15.42 -5.36
N ARG A 319 0.66 -15.38 -4.73
CA ARG A 319 -0.44 -14.44 -5.01
C ARG A 319 -0.82 -13.68 -3.74
N PRO A 320 -0.23 -12.51 -3.48
CA PRO A 320 -0.36 -11.81 -2.22
C PRO A 320 -1.78 -11.45 -1.81
N TYR A 321 -2.64 -11.03 -2.75
CA TYR A 321 -4.03 -10.69 -2.43
C TYR A 321 -4.86 -11.94 -2.05
N GLU A 322 -4.66 -13.06 -2.76
CA GLU A 322 -5.30 -14.32 -2.41
C GLU A 322 -4.79 -14.86 -1.07
N ALA A 323 -3.48 -14.75 -0.79
CA ALA A 323 -2.90 -15.13 0.49
C ALA A 323 -3.46 -14.30 1.66
N LEU A 324 -3.62 -12.99 1.46
CA LEU A 324 -4.26 -12.13 2.47
C LEU A 324 -5.72 -12.53 2.72
N LEU A 325 -6.49 -12.81 1.66
CA LEU A 325 -7.88 -13.23 1.83
C LEU A 325 -8.01 -14.60 2.48
N ALA A 326 -7.14 -15.57 2.14
CA ALA A 326 -7.05 -16.87 2.82
C ALA A 326 -6.80 -16.69 4.32
N LEU A 327 -5.86 -15.82 4.66
CA LEU A 327 -5.54 -15.52 6.04
C LEU A 327 -6.72 -14.86 6.77
N LEU A 328 -7.36 -13.86 6.19
CA LEU A 328 -8.45 -13.13 6.84
C LEU A 328 -9.73 -13.97 6.98
N VAL A 329 -10.08 -14.76 5.97
CA VAL A 329 -11.31 -15.55 5.95
C VAL A 329 -11.11 -16.87 6.69
N ASP A 330 -10.08 -17.64 6.35
CA ASP A 330 -9.90 -19.01 6.81
C ASP A 330 -8.86 -19.13 7.95
N GLY A 331 -8.01 -18.10 8.14
CA GLY A 331 -6.90 -18.13 9.11
C GLY A 331 -5.67 -18.86 8.57
N GLU A 332 -5.62 -19.10 7.28
CA GLU A 332 -4.53 -19.83 6.63
C GLU A 332 -3.35 -18.90 6.35
N LEU A 333 -2.22 -19.13 7.03
CA LEU A 333 -0.96 -18.50 6.65
C LEU A 333 -0.39 -19.21 5.42
N PRO A 334 0.12 -18.47 4.43
CA PRO A 334 0.80 -19.10 3.31
C PRO A 334 2.09 -19.81 3.76
N ASP A 335 2.53 -20.78 2.97
CA ASP A 335 3.83 -21.39 3.11
C ASP A 335 4.96 -20.36 2.94
N GLU A 336 6.19 -20.76 3.21
CA GLU A 336 7.35 -19.92 2.91
C GLU A 336 7.45 -19.65 1.42
N THR A 337 7.72 -18.39 1.08
CA THR A 337 7.80 -17.94 -0.31
C THR A 337 9.03 -18.57 -0.98
N PRO A 338 8.87 -19.29 -2.08
CA PRO A 338 9.99 -19.83 -2.84
C PRO A 338 10.83 -18.70 -3.46
N ASP A 339 12.03 -19.03 -3.93
CA ASP A 339 12.84 -18.06 -4.66
C ASP A 339 12.15 -17.68 -5.99
N PRO A 340 12.23 -16.40 -6.39
CA PRO A 340 11.65 -15.95 -7.66
C PRO A 340 12.32 -16.62 -8.87
N ALA A 341 11.51 -17.13 -9.78
CA ALA A 341 11.99 -17.76 -11.02
C ALA A 341 12.24 -16.75 -12.17
N ARG A 342 11.69 -15.53 -12.05
CA ARG A 342 11.76 -14.44 -13.04
C ARG A 342 12.06 -13.11 -12.38
N GLY A 343 12.49 -12.13 -13.21
CA GLY A 343 12.49 -10.73 -12.82
C GLY A 343 11.22 -10.03 -13.30
N ALA A 344 10.62 -9.19 -12.46
CA ALA A 344 9.49 -8.34 -12.81
C ALA A 344 9.69 -6.93 -12.26
N ALA A 345 9.44 -5.89 -13.06
CA ALA A 345 9.54 -4.52 -12.60
C ALA A 345 8.40 -3.66 -13.17
N MET A 346 7.91 -2.75 -12.34
CA MET A 346 7.14 -1.59 -12.77
C MET A 346 8.11 -0.47 -13.13
N VAL A 347 7.94 0.16 -14.29
CA VAL A 347 8.71 1.33 -14.73
C VAL A 347 7.74 2.45 -15.09
N LEU A 348 7.88 3.62 -14.50
CA LEU A 348 7.11 4.81 -14.82
C LEU A 348 7.82 5.60 -15.92
N LEU A 349 7.15 5.77 -17.04
CA LEU A 349 7.62 6.45 -18.24
C LEU A 349 6.92 7.80 -18.35
N PRO A 350 7.63 8.94 -18.24
CA PRO A 350 7.02 10.26 -18.41
C PRO A 350 6.40 10.42 -19.80
N THR A 351 5.19 10.96 -19.87
CA THR A 351 4.56 11.25 -21.18
C THR A 351 5.26 12.41 -21.90
N SER A 352 5.84 13.32 -21.14
CA SER A 352 6.54 14.50 -21.68
C SER A 352 5.67 15.31 -22.67
N GLY A 353 4.36 15.37 -22.38
CA GLY A 353 3.37 16.08 -23.21
C GLY A 353 2.84 15.28 -24.41
N ARG A 354 3.27 14.04 -24.60
CA ARG A 354 2.70 13.11 -25.60
C ARG A 354 1.40 12.48 -25.05
N PRO A 355 0.47 12.05 -25.90
CA PRO A 355 -0.64 11.22 -25.45
C PRO A 355 -0.15 9.93 -24.75
N ALA A 356 -0.74 9.58 -23.62
CA ALA A 356 -0.33 8.38 -22.87
C ALA A 356 -0.43 7.10 -23.72
N ALA A 357 -1.44 7.01 -24.60
CA ALA A 357 -1.59 5.88 -25.53
C ALA A 357 -0.37 5.70 -26.46
N GLU A 358 0.18 6.78 -27.00
CA GLU A 358 1.37 6.74 -27.87
C GLU A 358 2.61 6.28 -27.10
N VAL A 359 2.78 6.73 -25.85
CA VAL A 359 3.89 6.29 -24.99
C VAL A 359 3.73 4.82 -24.64
N ALA A 360 2.52 4.37 -24.34
CA ALA A 360 2.22 2.97 -24.05
C ALA A 360 2.48 2.06 -25.26
N GLU A 361 2.02 2.45 -26.45
CA GLU A 361 2.29 1.73 -27.70
C GLU A 361 3.79 1.64 -27.99
N ALA A 362 4.52 2.74 -27.83
CA ALA A 362 5.97 2.73 -27.98
C ALA A 362 6.67 1.80 -26.99
N ALA A 363 6.27 1.84 -25.72
CA ALA A 363 6.81 0.95 -24.69
C ALA A 363 6.58 -0.52 -25.02
N LEU A 364 5.40 -0.88 -25.55
CA LEU A 364 5.05 -2.25 -25.94
C LEU A 364 5.88 -2.78 -27.12
N THR A 365 6.59 -1.93 -27.86
CA THR A 365 7.54 -2.40 -28.89
C THR A 365 8.80 -3.02 -28.29
N HIS A 366 9.11 -2.72 -27.04
CA HIS A 366 10.26 -3.28 -26.35
C HIS A 366 10.00 -4.75 -25.95
N PRO A 367 10.90 -5.70 -26.28
CA PRO A 367 10.63 -7.14 -26.14
C PRO A 367 10.45 -7.61 -24.69
N ARG A 368 10.83 -6.81 -23.70
CA ARG A 368 10.69 -7.12 -22.28
C ARG A 368 9.47 -6.48 -21.63
N VAL A 369 8.77 -5.59 -22.33
CA VAL A 369 7.54 -4.95 -21.84
C VAL A 369 6.36 -5.82 -22.21
N VAL A 370 5.66 -6.32 -21.19
CA VAL A 370 4.51 -7.22 -21.38
C VAL A 370 3.18 -6.50 -21.19
N LEU A 371 3.21 -5.29 -20.63
CA LEU A 371 2.05 -4.44 -20.41
C LEU A 371 2.52 -2.98 -20.34
N ALA A 372 1.73 -2.05 -20.91
CA ALA A 372 1.90 -0.62 -20.72
C ALA A 372 0.53 0.08 -20.74
N GLU A 373 0.24 0.86 -19.69
CA GLU A 373 -1.04 1.59 -19.54
C GLU A 373 -0.82 2.97 -18.92
N ASP A 374 -1.77 3.87 -19.11
CA ASP A 374 -1.82 5.15 -18.39
C ASP A 374 -1.83 4.94 -16.88
N TRP A 375 -1.01 5.72 -16.14
CA TRP A 375 -0.97 5.65 -14.67
C TRP A 375 -1.87 6.73 -14.08
N PRO A 376 -3.06 6.39 -13.56
CA PRO A 376 -4.11 7.35 -13.27
C PRO A 376 -3.70 8.47 -12.31
N GLY A 377 -3.94 9.70 -12.73
CA GLY A 377 -3.69 10.89 -11.93
C GLY A 377 -2.23 11.36 -11.92
N THR A 378 -1.43 10.86 -12.87
CA THR A 378 -0.05 11.27 -13.09
C THR A 378 0.18 11.59 -14.58
N ASP A 379 1.32 12.18 -14.91
CA ASP A 379 1.77 12.40 -16.29
C ASP A 379 2.76 11.28 -16.70
N THR A 380 2.38 10.03 -16.44
CA THR A 380 3.22 8.86 -16.71
C THR A 380 2.41 7.68 -17.24
N VAL A 381 3.09 6.83 -18.00
CA VAL A 381 2.65 5.49 -18.38
C VAL A 381 3.37 4.50 -17.49
N VAL A 382 2.67 3.52 -16.96
CA VAL A 382 3.27 2.38 -16.27
C VAL A 382 3.59 1.29 -17.28
N ALA A 383 4.83 0.79 -17.29
CA ALA A 383 5.25 -0.37 -18.05
C ALA A 383 5.62 -1.52 -17.11
N LEU A 384 5.13 -2.73 -17.39
CA LEU A 384 5.53 -3.95 -16.71
C LEU A 384 6.62 -4.64 -17.53
N VAL A 385 7.82 -4.69 -16.96
CA VAL A 385 9.02 -5.31 -17.55
C VAL A 385 9.21 -6.69 -16.94
N VAL A 386 9.41 -7.73 -17.76
CA VAL A 386 9.60 -9.10 -17.29
C VAL A 386 10.84 -9.69 -17.95
N THR A 387 11.63 -10.43 -17.16
CA THR A 387 12.81 -11.17 -17.64
C THR A 387 12.75 -12.62 -17.17
N ASP A 388 13.16 -13.56 -18.01
CA ASP A 388 13.20 -14.98 -17.64
C ASP A 388 14.33 -15.30 -16.64
N ASP A 389 15.35 -14.43 -16.58
CA ASP A 389 16.44 -14.50 -15.59
C ASP A 389 16.36 -13.24 -14.71
N PRO A 390 16.18 -13.38 -13.38
CA PRO A 390 16.19 -12.24 -12.44
C PRO A 390 17.43 -11.36 -12.56
N ALA A 391 18.60 -11.95 -12.82
CA ALA A 391 19.86 -11.19 -12.93
C ALA A 391 19.88 -10.20 -14.10
N GLY A 392 19.08 -10.44 -15.14
CA GLY A 392 18.93 -9.53 -16.29
C GLY A 392 17.99 -8.34 -16.04
N LEU A 393 17.26 -8.32 -14.93
CA LEU A 393 16.21 -7.33 -14.68
C LEU A 393 16.74 -5.88 -14.57
N PRO A 394 17.82 -5.57 -13.83
CA PRO A 394 18.32 -4.20 -13.72
C PRO A 394 18.70 -3.60 -15.09
N ALA A 395 19.32 -4.38 -15.96
CA ALA A 395 19.69 -3.93 -17.30
C ALA A 395 18.44 -3.69 -18.18
N ALA A 396 17.44 -4.59 -18.11
CA ALA A 396 16.17 -4.44 -18.83
C ALA A 396 15.38 -3.19 -18.39
N VAL A 397 15.35 -2.90 -17.10
CA VAL A 397 14.71 -1.68 -16.55
C VAL A 397 15.38 -0.40 -17.06
N ALA A 398 16.73 -0.38 -17.08
CA ALA A 398 17.49 0.74 -17.59
C ALA A 398 17.24 0.97 -19.10
N ASP A 399 17.22 -0.10 -19.89
CA ASP A 399 16.99 -0.08 -21.34
C ASP A 399 15.58 0.43 -21.68
N VAL A 400 14.55 -0.06 -20.97
CA VAL A 400 13.16 0.42 -21.13
C VAL A 400 13.05 1.90 -20.79
N ARG A 401 13.68 2.37 -19.72
CA ARG A 401 13.68 3.79 -19.34
C ARG A 401 14.35 4.66 -20.40
N GLU A 402 15.45 4.20 -20.98
CA GLU A 402 16.21 4.93 -21.98
C GLU A 402 15.46 4.98 -23.33
N SER A 403 14.83 3.88 -23.74
CA SER A 403 14.06 3.81 -24.97
C SER A 403 12.80 4.69 -25.00
N ALA A 404 12.31 5.13 -23.83
CA ALA A 404 11.14 5.98 -23.70
C ALA A 404 11.46 7.50 -23.68
N ARG A 405 12.74 7.86 -23.64
CA ARG A 405 13.20 9.27 -23.69
C ARG A 405 13.23 9.78 -25.14
#